data_9a56d184b9425a57084a0de8f23191b2
#
_entry.id   9a56d184b9425a57084a0de8f23191b2
#
_cell.length_a   1.000
_cell.length_b   1.000
_cell.length_c   1.000
_cell.angle_alpha   90.00
_cell.angle_beta   90.00
_cell.angle_gamma   90.00
#
_symmetry.space_group_name_H-M   'P 1'
#
loop_
_entity.id
_entity.type
_entity.pdbx_description
1 polymer ?
#
loop_
_entity_poly.entity_id
_entity_poly.type
_entity_poly.pdbx_seq_one_letter_code
_entity_poly.pdbx_strand_id
1 'polypeptide(L)'
;MSFPLVLAGALALASCSRSTQGVPRFTSKPEPWRKQEESRCLAMGHARPSPFLVQRASLGGPGHCGVTNPFEMSAAYGGRVALRPAAVLRCEMIPAVDKWVAEVLQPGARRYFGLPVTEVKVAASYACRPMNHVSGAKLSEHGHANALDVSAVRLADGRWISVKTGWWGDVRERGFLRHLHGGACSIFMTVLGPNHDRAHRDHFHFDLAWHGRDGQKRVCK
;
A
#
# COMPACT_ATOMS: atom_id res chain seq x y z
N MET A 1 66.03 -31.28 33.02
CA MET A 1 64.65 -31.47 33.37
C MET A 1 63.87 -30.23 32.88
N SER A 2 63.22 -30.33 31.68
CA SER A 2 62.51 -29.21 31.04
C SER A 2 61.03 -29.46 31.19
N PHE A 3 60.29 -28.53 31.80
CA PHE A 3 58.86 -28.56 31.88
C PHE A 3 58.23 -27.81 30.69
N PRO A 4 57.21 -28.35 30.01
CA PRO A 4 56.51 -27.61 28.97
C PRO A 4 55.43 -26.70 29.55
N LEU A 5 55.41 -25.46 29.09
CA LEU A 5 54.41 -24.46 29.36
C LEU A 5 53.13 -24.78 28.54
N VAL A 6 52.00 -25.05 29.19
CA VAL A 6 50.71 -25.23 28.57
C VAL A 6 50.04 -23.87 28.47
N LEU A 7 49.90 -23.33 27.25
CA LEU A 7 49.07 -22.15 26.96
C LEU A 7 47.58 -22.58 26.90
N ALA A 8 46.81 -22.14 27.88
CA ALA A 8 45.35 -22.26 27.80
C ALA A 8 44.77 -21.12 26.98
N GLY A 9 44.30 -21.45 25.76
CA GLY A 9 43.57 -20.51 24.91
C GLY A 9 42.13 -20.33 25.39
N ALA A 10 41.75 -19.13 25.80
CA ALA A 10 40.41 -18.77 26.14
C ALA A 10 39.62 -18.51 24.82
N LEU A 11 38.68 -19.40 24.49
CA LEU A 11 37.66 -19.12 23.41
C LEU A 11 36.66 -18.11 23.95
N ALA A 12 36.70 -16.90 23.39
CA ALA A 12 35.67 -15.89 23.61
C ALA A 12 34.47 -16.25 22.72
N LEU A 13 33.38 -16.73 23.34
CA LEU A 13 32.09 -16.89 22.69
C LEU A 13 31.50 -15.51 22.44
N ALA A 14 31.55 -15.05 21.18
CA ALA A 14 30.83 -13.86 20.73
C ALA A 14 29.33 -14.13 20.77
N SER A 15 28.67 -13.64 21.81
CA SER A 15 27.20 -13.67 21.93
C SER A 15 26.62 -12.69 20.91
N CYS A 16 26.10 -13.20 19.80
CA CYS A 16 25.29 -12.40 18.86
C CYS A 16 23.99 -12.01 19.56
N SER A 17 23.97 -10.83 20.16
CA SER A 17 22.76 -10.20 20.65
C SER A 17 21.88 -9.89 19.44
N ARG A 18 20.87 -10.74 19.16
CA ARG A 18 19.76 -10.38 18.26
C ARG A 18 19.03 -9.22 18.90
N SER A 19 19.15 -8.02 18.30
CA SER A 19 18.28 -6.92 18.63
C SER A 19 16.85 -7.33 18.30
N THR A 20 16.04 -7.65 19.29
CA THR A 20 14.60 -7.75 19.17
C THR A 20 14.09 -6.34 18.92
N GLN A 21 14.01 -5.93 17.65
CA GLN A 21 13.21 -4.77 17.30
C GLN A 21 11.81 -5.05 17.80
N GLY A 22 11.37 -4.28 18.81
CA GLY A 22 10.09 -4.48 19.46
C GLY A 22 8.97 -4.49 18.42
N VAL A 23 8.18 -5.57 18.43
CA VAL A 23 7.00 -5.70 17.56
C VAL A 23 6.11 -4.47 17.80
N PRO A 24 5.70 -3.74 16.76
CA PRO A 24 4.85 -2.57 16.91
C PRO A 24 3.59 -2.95 17.69
N ARG A 25 3.37 -2.34 18.86
CA ARG A 25 2.18 -2.58 19.65
C ARG A 25 0.99 -1.93 18.95
N PHE A 26 0.04 -2.73 18.48
CA PHE A 26 -1.23 -2.29 17.93
C PHE A 26 -2.37 -3.14 18.49
N THR A 27 -3.58 -2.58 18.47
CA THR A 27 -4.79 -3.33 18.75
C THR A 27 -5.36 -3.89 17.45
N SER A 28 -5.80 -5.12 17.46
CA SER A 28 -6.49 -5.75 16.33
C SER A 28 -7.54 -6.73 16.83
N LYS A 29 -8.58 -6.94 16.01
CA LYS A 29 -9.65 -7.89 16.27
C LYS A 29 -9.88 -8.76 15.05
N PRO A 30 -10.45 -9.98 15.20
CA PRO A 30 -10.87 -10.78 14.07
C PRO A 30 -11.89 -10.05 13.21
N GLU A 31 -11.72 -10.12 11.90
CA GLU A 31 -12.65 -9.55 10.92
C GLU A 31 -13.01 -10.62 9.87
N PRO A 32 -13.95 -11.54 10.21
CA PRO A 32 -14.29 -12.69 9.36
C PRO A 32 -14.76 -12.32 7.95
N TRP A 33 -15.34 -11.12 7.79
CA TRP A 33 -15.77 -10.60 6.50
C TRP A 33 -14.64 -10.53 5.47
N ARG A 34 -13.39 -10.28 5.90
CA ARG A 34 -12.24 -10.19 5.00
C ARG A 34 -12.02 -11.49 4.23
N LYS A 35 -12.10 -12.63 4.92
CA LYS A 35 -11.94 -13.94 4.28
C LYS A 35 -13.09 -14.23 3.30
N GLN A 36 -14.30 -13.83 3.64
CA GLN A 36 -15.48 -14.04 2.78
C GLN A 36 -15.36 -13.20 1.50
N GLU A 37 -15.00 -11.91 1.62
CA GLU A 37 -14.81 -11.03 0.47
C GLU A 37 -13.65 -11.49 -0.43
N GLU A 38 -12.51 -11.89 0.15
CA GLU A 38 -11.38 -12.46 -0.61
C GLU A 38 -11.80 -13.69 -1.39
N SER A 39 -12.51 -14.64 -0.74
CA SER A 39 -13.01 -15.86 -1.40
C SER A 39 -13.98 -15.54 -2.54
N ARG A 40 -14.88 -14.58 -2.33
CA ARG A 40 -15.82 -14.11 -3.36
C ARG A 40 -15.07 -13.46 -4.54
N CYS A 41 -14.13 -12.57 -4.26
CA CYS A 41 -13.33 -11.89 -5.28
C CYS A 41 -12.57 -12.89 -6.16
N LEU A 42 -11.94 -13.89 -5.56
CA LEU A 42 -11.22 -14.95 -6.27
C LEU A 42 -12.17 -15.81 -7.11
N ALA A 43 -13.31 -16.23 -6.55
CA ALA A 43 -14.31 -17.03 -7.26
C ALA A 43 -14.89 -16.30 -8.48
N MET A 44 -15.05 -14.98 -8.39
CA MET A 44 -15.50 -14.13 -9.50
C MET A 44 -14.40 -13.85 -10.53
N GLY A 45 -13.16 -14.25 -10.26
CA GLY A 45 -12.02 -14.06 -11.15
C GLY A 45 -11.61 -12.59 -11.33
N HIS A 46 -11.86 -11.74 -10.32
CA HIS A 46 -11.50 -10.32 -10.36
C HIS A 46 -10.00 -10.06 -10.32
N ALA A 47 -9.21 -11.01 -9.78
CA ALA A 47 -7.76 -10.99 -9.83
C ALA A 47 -7.25 -12.28 -10.49
N ARG A 48 -6.86 -12.20 -11.75
CA ARG A 48 -6.29 -13.33 -12.50
C ARG A 48 -4.81 -13.10 -12.71
N PRO A 49 -3.95 -14.11 -12.44
CA PRO A 49 -2.52 -14.01 -12.73
C PRO A 49 -2.26 -13.58 -14.18
N SER A 50 -1.27 -12.71 -14.35
CA SER A 50 -0.85 -12.18 -15.63
C SER A 50 0.64 -11.81 -15.55
N PRO A 51 1.30 -11.38 -16.62
CA PRO A 51 2.69 -10.88 -16.55
C PRO A 51 2.88 -9.71 -15.56
N PHE A 52 1.79 -9.01 -15.19
CA PHE A 52 1.82 -7.84 -14.30
C PHE A 52 1.15 -8.09 -12.93
N LEU A 53 0.55 -9.26 -12.73
CA LEU A 53 -0.16 -9.63 -11.52
C LEU A 53 0.21 -11.06 -11.12
N VAL A 54 1.07 -11.19 -10.12
CA VAL A 54 1.59 -12.49 -9.67
C VAL A 54 0.98 -12.82 -8.32
N GLN A 55 0.31 -13.97 -8.22
CA GLN A 55 -0.13 -14.48 -6.92
C GLN A 55 1.07 -14.91 -6.08
N ARG A 56 1.10 -14.49 -4.82
CA ARG A 56 2.18 -14.79 -3.87
C ARG A 56 1.69 -15.77 -2.81
N ALA A 57 2.64 -16.37 -2.09
CA ALA A 57 2.33 -17.15 -0.88
C ALA A 57 1.65 -16.26 0.16
N SER A 58 0.85 -16.89 1.03
CA SER A 58 0.18 -16.19 2.13
C SER A 58 1.17 -15.39 2.97
N LEU A 59 0.76 -14.20 3.37
CA LEU A 59 1.50 -13.36 4.28
C LEU A 59 0.87 -13.47 5.67
N GLY A 60 1.72 -13.54 6.68
CA GLY A 60 1.32 -13.52 8.08
C GLY A 60 2.13 -12.50 8.85
N GLY A 61 1.76 -12.30 10.11
CA GLY A 61 2.47 -11.40 11.01
C GLY A 61 1.88 -11.44 12.41
N PRO A 62 2.33 -10.59 13.33
CA PRO A 62 1.78 -10.52 14.67
C PRO A 62 0.31 -10.10 14.67
N GLY A 63 -0.46 -10.54 15.65
CA GLY A 63 -1.88 -10.25 15.78
C GLY A 63 -2.70 -10.75 14.59
N HIS A 64 -3.42 -9.86 13.94
CA HIS A 64 -4.24 -10.17 12.78
C HIS A 64 -3.65 -9.63 11.46
N CYS A 65 -2.33 -9.35 11.42
CA CYS A 65 -1.66 -9.04 10.16
C CYS A 65 -1.68 -10.25 9.24
N GLY A 66 -1.87 -9.97 7.95
CA GLY A 66 -1.74 -10.98 6.93
C GLY A 66 -2.87 -10.99 5.90
N VAL A 67 -2.68 -11.80 4.89
CA VAL A 67 -3.60 -12.05 3.78
C VAL A 67 -3.32 -13.43 3.23
N THR A 68 -4.38 -14.19 2.89
CA THR A 68 -4.24 -15.60 2.49
C THR A 68 -3.77 -15.72 1.03
N ASN A 69 -4.32 -14.92 0.13
CA ASN A 69 -4.03 -14.97 -1.29
C ASN A 69 -3.61 -13.58 -1.81
N PRO A 70 -2.42 -13.08 -1.42
CA PRO A 70 -1.96 -11.79 -1.91
C PRO A 70 -1.51 -11.86 -3.35
N PHE A 71 -1.63 -10.73 -4.02
CA PHE A 71 -1.09 -10.51 -5.36
C PHE A 71 -0.04 -9.41 -5.32
N GLU A 72 1.04 -9.60 -6.06
CA GLU A 72 2.00 -8.55 -6.38
C GLU A 72 1.62 -7.97 -7.73
N MET A 73 1.20 -6.71 -7.72
CA MET A 73 0.79 -5.94 -8.89
C MET A 73 1.92 -5.01 -9.30
N SER A 74 2.58 -5.31 -10.42
CA SER A 74 3.69 -4.53 -10.98
C SER A 74 3.26 -3.50 -12.01
N ALA A 75 2.04 -3.64 -12.58
CA ALA A 75 1.43 -2.65 -13.45
C ALA A 75 -0.09 -2.79 -13.45
N ALA A 76 -0.78 -1.70 -13.72
CA ALA A 76 -2.22 -1.57 -13.90
C ALA A 76 -2.59 -1.26 -15.35
N TYR A 77 -3.89 -1.21 -15.65
CA TYR A 77 -4.43 -0.83 -16.96
C TYR A 77 -3.85 -1.66 -18.11
N GLY A 78 -3.89 -3.00 -17.92
CA GLY A 78 -3.36 -3.94 -18.90
C GLY A 78 -1.84 -3.82 -19.12
N GLY A 79 -1.08 -3.47 -18.10
CA GLY A 79 0.37 -3.33 -18.16
C GLY A 79 0.88 -1.96 -18.63
N ARG A 80 -0.02 -1.02 -18.94
CA ARG A 80 0.34 0.30 -19.50
C ARG A 80 0.82 1.31 -18.47
N VAL A 81 0.52 1.08 -17.18
CA VAL A 81 0.90 1.97 -16.08
C VAL A 81 1.64 1.14 -15.04
N ALA A 82 2.96 1.33 -14.96
CA ALA A 82 3.79 0.64 -13.99
C ALA A 82 3.47 1.09 -12.56
N LEU A 83 3.49 0.16 -11.59
CA LEU A 83 3.50 0.45 -10.17
C LEU A 83 4.92 0.24 -9.64
N ARG A 84 5.52 1.24 -9.05
CA ARG A 84 6.92 1.18 -8.55
C ARG A 84 7.03 1.72 -7.12
N PRO A 85 7.53 0.88 -6.18
CA PRO A 85 7.69 -0.57 -6.31
C PRO A 85 6.37 -1.28 -6.60
N ALA A 86 6.41 -2.56 -7.01
CA ALA A 86 5.21 -3.37 -7.18
C ALA A 86 4.43 -3.42 -5.87
N ALA A 87 3.10 -3.33 -5.96
CA ALA A 87 2.22 -3.28 -4.80
C ALA A 87 1.77 -4.69 -4.40
N VAL A 88 1.88 -5.03 -3.13
CA VAL A 88 1.33 -6.27 -2.58
C VAL A 88 -0.05 -5.98 -2.01
N LEU A 89 -1.08 -6.58 -2.64
CA LEU A 89 -2.48 -6.27 -2.41
C LEU A 89 -3.33 -7.54 -2.32
N ARG A 90 -4.42 -7.47 -1.58
CA ARG A 90 -5.46 -8.50 -1.59
C ARG A 90 -6.32 -8.38 -2.86
N CYS A 91 -7.06 -9.46 -3.17
CA CYS A 91 -7.82 -9.58 -4.42
C CYS A 91 -8.68 -8.35 -4.73
N GLU A 92 -9.45 -7.84 -3.78
CA GLU A 92 -10.43 -6.77 -4.00
C GLU A 92 -9.79 -5.42 -4.36
N MET A 93 -8.56 -5.20 -3.90
CA MET A 93 -7.82 -3.99 -4.24
C MET A 93 -7.41 -3.95 -5.73
N ILE A 94 -7.21 -5.11 -6.37
CA ILE A 94 -6.73 -5.18 -7.75
C ILE A 94 -7.69 -4.50 -8.72
N PRO A 95 -8.99 -4.90 -8.82
CA PRO A 95 -9.93 -4.23 -9.71
C PRO A 95 -10.19 -2.77 -9.32
N ALA A 96 -10.10 -2.43 -8.03
CA ALA A 96 -10.27 -1.05 -7.57
C ALA A 96 -9.13 -0.14 -8.08
N VAL A 97 -7.87 -0.61 -8.00
CA VAL A 97 -6.70 0.11 -8.52
C VAL A 97 -6.76 0.22 -10.05
N ASP A 98 -7.08 -0.86 -10.76
CA ASP A 98 -7.25 -0.84 -12.22
C ASP A 98 -8.33 0.16 -12.65
N LYS A 99 -9.47 0.15 -11.97
CA LYS A 99 -10.57 1.08 -12.21
C LYS A 99 -10.15 2.54 -11.98
N TRP A 100 -9.47 2.82 -10.87
CA TRP A 100 -8.95 4.16 -10.59
C TRP A 100 -7.98 4.65 -11.67
N VAL A 101 -7.08 3.78 -12.12
CA VAL A 101 -6.13 4.11 -13.19
C VAL A 101 -6.87 4.37 -14.51
N ALA A 102 -7.82 3.52 -14.88
CA ALA A 102 -8.53 3.61 -16.15
C ALA A 102 -9.51 4.79 -16.21
N GLU A 103 -10.29 5.02 -15.15
CA GLU A 103 -11.43 5.94 -15.17
C GLU A 103 -11.10 7.32 -14.56
N VAL A 104 -10.05 7.43 -13.75
CA VAL A 104 -9.70 8.67 -13.05
C VAL A 104 -8.32 9.17 -13.46
N LEU A 105 -7.28 8.33 -13.28
CA LEU A 105 -5.88 8.74 -13.48
C LEU A 105 -5.61 9.10 -14.94
N GLN A 106 -5.90 8.21 -15.86
CA GLN A 106 -5.61 8.42 -17.29
C GLN A 106 -6.45 9.53 -17.93
N PRO A 107 -7.78 9.60 -17.69
CA PRO A 107 -8.57 10.74 -18.19
C PRO A 107 -8.12 12.07 -17.59
N GLY A 108 -7.82 12.10 -16.29
CA GLY A 108 -7.29 13.28 -15.62
C GLY A 108 -5.97 13.76 -16.20
N ALA A 109 -5.01 12.87 -16.42
CA ALA A 109 -3.71 13.23 -17.01
C ALA A 109 -3.85 13.83 -18.41
N ARG A 110 -4.69 13.22 -19.24
CA ARG A 110 -4.98 13.79 -20.59
C ARG A 110 -5.65 15.15 -20.51
N ARG A 111 -6.61 15.33 -19.60
CA ARG A 111 -7.32 16.60 -19.42
C ARG A 111 -6.40 17.74 -18.99
N TYR A 112 -5.52 17.47 -17.99
CA TYR A 112 -4.69 18.52 -17.39
C TYR A 112 -3.35 18.74 -18.12
N PHE A 113 -2.80 17.69 -18.75
CA PHE A 113 -1.45 17.73 -19.33
C PHE A 113 -1.40 17.35 -20.82
N GLY A 114 -2.49 16.83 -21.41
CA GLY A 114 -2.51 16.31 -22.78
C GLY A 114 -1.72 14.99 -22.93
N LEU A 115 -1.26 14.39 -21.85
CA LEU A 115 -0.35 13.24 -21.84
C LEU A 115 -0.90 12.11 -20.96
N PRO A 116 -0.62 10.84 -21.28
CA PRO A 116 -0.94 9.74 -20.38
C PRO A 116 0.06 9.63 -19.24
N VAL A 117 -0.35 8.97 -18.14
CA VAL A 117 0.54 8.49 -17.08
C VAL A 117 1.15 7.15 -17.49
N THR A 118 2.43 6.96 -17.24
CA THR A 118 3.18 5.72 -17.49
C THR A 118 3.58 4.99 -16.21
N GLU A 119 3.61 5.68 -15.06
CA GLU A 119 4.05 5.10 -13.80
C GLU A 119 3.35 5.74 -12.60
N VAL A 120 3.02 4.92 -11.60
CA VAL A 120 2.57 5.32 -10.27
C VAL A 120 3.66 4.98 -9.27
N LYS A 121 4.11 5.97 -8.49
CA LYS A 121 5.03 5.77 -7.39
C LYS A 121 4.27 5.32 -6.15
N VAL A 122 4.43 4.06 -5.81
CA VAL A 122 3.84 3.44 -4.61
C VAL A 122 4.69 3.79 -3.39
N ALA A 123 4.10 4.46 -2.41
CA ALA A 123 4.77 4.77 -1.15
C ALA A 123 4.68 3.61 -0.16
N ALA A 124 3.52 2.94 -0.11
CA ALA A 124 3.31 1.74 0.69
C ALA A 124 2.18 0.87 0.13
N SER A 125 2.25 -0.43 0.41
CA SER A 125 1.17 -1.41 0.19
C SER A 125 1.06 -2.32 1.42
N TYR A 126 1.50 -3.58 1.40
CA TYR A 126 1.50 -4.40 2.61
C TYR A 126 2.55 -3.92 3.62
N ALA A 127 2.09 -3.64 4.85
CA ALA A 127 2.95 -3.30 5.98
C ALA A 127 2.22 -3.60 7.31
N CYS A 128 2.75 -4.55 8.09
CA CYS A 128 2.19 -4.90 9.40
C CYS A 128 2.57 -3.83 10.44
N ARG A 129 1.71 -2.84 10.63
CA ARG A 129 1.97 -1.68 11.49
C ARG A 129 0.67 -1.08 12.06
N PRO A 130 0.74 -0.32 13.17
CA PRO A 130 -0.41 0.47 13.63
C PRO A 130 -0.74 1.60 12.63
N MET A 131 -1.98 2.10 12.68
CA MET A 131 -2.40 3.29 11.95
C MET A 131 -1.48 4.48 12.29
N ASN A 132 -1.06 5.21 11.26
CA ASN A 132 -0.18 6.38 11.35
C ASN A 132 1.12 6.14 12.15
N HIS A 133 1.57 4.89 12.28
CA HIS A 133 2.72 4.48 13.10
C HIS A 133 2.59 4.83 14.60
N VAL A 134 1.38 5.11 15.08
CA VAL A 134 1.12 5.45 16.48
C VAL A 134 1.04 4.17 17.32
N SER A 135 1.94 4.01 18.27
CA SER A 135 1.94 2.85 19.18
C SER A 135 0.61 2.76 19.94
N GLY A 136 0.02 1.56 20.00
CA GLY A 136 -1.27 1.30 20.63
C GLY A 136 -2.49 1.61 19.76
N ALA A 137 -2.32 2.24 18.60
CA ALA A 137 -3.41 2.45 17.65
C ALA A 137 -3.90 1.12 17.05
N LYS A 138 -5.01 1.15 16.31
CA LYS A 138 -5.54 0.00 15.58
C LYS A 138 -4.55 -0.46 14.50
N LEU A 139 -4.59 -1.74 14.15
CA LEU A 139 -3.90 -2.26 12.98
C LEU A 139 -4.34 -1.49 11.73
N SER A 140 -3.37 -1.06 10.92
CA SER A 140 -3.62 -0.38 9.65
C SER A 140 -4.17 -1.35 8.59
N GLU A 141 -4.93 -0.85 7.62
CA GLU A 141 -5.39 -1.61 6.45
C GLU A 141 -4.22 -2.14 5.60
N HIS A 142 -3.06 -1.49 5.66
CA HIS A 142 -1.82 -2.03 5.08
C HIS A 142 -1.44 -3.39 5.67
N GLY A 143 -1.72 -3.65 6.96
CA GLY A 143 -1.47 -4.94 7.60
C GLY A 143 -2.34 -6.08 7.06
N HIS A 144 -3.36 -5.78 6.27
CA HIS A 144 -4.23 -6.73 5.59
C HIS A 144 -4.05 -6.72 4.05
N ALA A 145 -3.00 -6.08 3.53
CA ALA A 145 -2.81 -5.81 2.10
C ALA A 145 -4.04 -5.13 1.45
N ASN A 146 -4.82 -4.39 2.25
CA ASN A 146 -6.08 -3.76 1.87
C ASN A 146 -5.92 -2.25 1.64
N ALA A 147 -4.70 -1.76 1.48
CA ALA A 147 -4.41 -0.35 1.26
C ALA A 147 -3.27 -0.13 0.26
N LEU A 148 -3.33 1.00 -0.43
CA LEU A 148 -2.32 1.49 -1.36
C LEU A 148 -2.05 2.97 -1.08
N ASP A 149 -0.78 3.32 -0.86
CA ASP A 149 -0.31 4.69 -0.75
C ASP A 149 0.36 5.12 -2.06
N VAL A 150 -0.09 6.26 -2.62
CA VAL A 150 0.41 6.82 -3.88
C VAL A 150 1.05 8.18 -3.61
N SER A 151 2.37 8.31 -3.85
CA SER A 151 3.11 9.56 -3.58
C SER A 151 3.36 10.42 -4.81
N ALA A 152 3.36 9.84 -6.02
CA ALA A 152 3.55 10.58 -7.26
C ALA A 152 3.10 9.75 -8.46
N VAL A 153 2.93 10.42 -9.60
CA VAL A 153 2.73 9.78 -10.91
C VAL A 153 3.68 10.37 -11.94
N ARG A 154 4.08 9.57 -12.93
CA ARG A 154 4.98 9.97 -14.01
C ARG A 154 4.21 10.09 -15.33
N LEU A 155 4.32 11.21 -15.99
CA LEU A 155 3.76 11.44 -17.32
C LEU A 155 4.64 10.82 -18.42
N ALA A 156 4.10 10.64 -19.61
CA ALA A 156 4.83 10.05 -20.74
C ALA A 156 6.05 10.85 -21.21
N ASP A 157 6.12 12.15 -20.89
CA ASP A 157 7.28 13.01 -21.14
C ASP A 157 8.37 12.92 -20.06
N GLY A 158 8.18 12.04 -19.06
CA GLY A 158 9.12 11.81 -17.97
C GLY A 158 8.93 12.70 -16.74
N ARG A 159 8.07 13.71 -16.79
CA ARG A 159 7.79 14.57 -15.61
C ARG A 159 7.08 13.81 -14.51
N TRP A 160 7.48 14.09 -13.27
CA TRP A 160 6.82 13.60 -12.07
C TRP A 160 5.86 14.65 -11.51
N ILE A 161 4.64 14.24 -11.21
CA ILE A 161 3.67 15.04 -10.45
C ILE A 161 3.59 14.41 -9.05
N SER A 162 4.18 15.09 -8.07
CA SER A 162 4.25 14.62 -6.68
C SER A 162 3.07 15.16 -5.86
N VAL A 163 2.46 14.31 -5.04
CA VAL A 163 1.42 14.72 -4.10
C VAL A 163 1.98 15.77 -3.12
N LYS A 164 3.18 15.55 -2.58
CA LYS A 164 3.82 16.43 -1.60
C LYS A 164 3.95 17.87 -2.06
N THR A 165 4.41 18.09 -3.26
CA THR A 165 4.68 19.45 -3.79
C THR A 165 3.54 19.96 -4.64
N GLY A 166 2.92 19.12 -5.48
CA GLY A 166 1.89 19.53 -6.42
C GLY A 166 0.53 19.80 -5.79
N TRP A 167 0.23 19.24 -4.60
CA TRP A 167 -1.05 19.52 -3.91
C TRP A 167 -1.22 20.99 -3.56
N TRP A 168 -0.11 21.66 -3.31
CA TRP A 168 -0.03 23.09 -3.02
C TRP A 168 0.67 23.88 -4.15
N GLY A 169 1.06 23.19 -5.23
CA GLY A 169 1.81 23.69 -6.37
C GLY A 169 1.01 24.57 -7.32
N ASP A 170 1.41 24.60 -8.58
CA ASP A 170 0.72 25.36 -9.61
C ASP A 170 -0.73 24.90 -9.83
N VAL A 171 -1.52 25.74 -10.49
CA VAL A 171 -2.97 25.51 -10.69
C VAL A 171 -3.25 24.19 -11.39
N ARG A 172 -2.40 23.80 -12.33
CA ARG A 172 -2.57 22.59 -13.15
C ARG A 172 -2.30 21.33 -12.35
N GLU A 173 -1.16 21.25 -11.64
CA GLU A 173 -0.82 20.12 -10.78
C GLU A 173 -1.83 19.97 -9.64
N ARG A 174 -2.17 21.07 -8.98
CA ARG A 174 -3.17 21.12 -7.91
C ARG A 174 -4.53 20.64 -8.40
N GLY A 175 -4.98 21.12 -9.54
CA GLY A 175 -6.25 20.72 -10.16
C GLY A 175 -6.27 19.22 -10.50
N PHE A 176 -5.19 18.70 -11.07
CA PHE A 176 -5.02 17.29 -11.38
C PHE A 176 -5.05 16.41 -10.14
N LEU A 177 -4.25 16.72 -9.11
CA LEU A 177 -4.19 15.94 -7.88
C LEU A 177 -5.52 15.93 -7.12
N ARG A 178 -6.24 17.05 -7.09
CA ARG A 178 -7.60 17.11 -6.53
C ARG A 178 -8.61 16.29 -7.33
N HIS A 179 -8.47 16.25 -8.65
CA HIS A 179 -9.26 15.36 -9.50
C HIS A 179 -8.97 13.87 -9.19
N LEU A 180 -7.70 13.50 -9.02
CA LEU A 180 -7.32 12.13 -8.66
C LEU A 180 -7.89 11.70 -7.32
N HIS A 181 -7.76 12.56 -6.31
CA HIS A 181 -8.28 12.32 -4.97
C HIS A 181 -9.81 12.20 -4.98
N GLY A 182 -10.50 13.20 -5.54
CA GLY A 182 -11.97 13.21 -5.59
C GLY A 182 -12.56 12.03 -6.37
N GLY A 183 -11.94 11.67 -7.50
CA GLY A 183 -12.37 10.50 -8.29
C GLY A 183 -12.16 9.17 -7.53
N ALA A 184 -11.10 9.06 -6.73
CA ALA A 184 -10.87 7.88 -5.89
C ALA A 184 -12.00 7.67 -4.87
N CYS A 185 -12.64 8.72 -4.37
CA CYS A 185 -13.72 8.64 -3.37
C CYS A 185 -14.95 7.88 -3.84
N SER A 186 -15.16 7.72 -5.15
CA SER A 186 -16.23 6.90 -5.71
C SER A 186 -15.85 5.40 -5.83
N ILE A 187 -14.57 5.07 -5.71
CA ILE A 187 -14.04 3.73 -5.94
C ILE A 187 -13.64 3.06 -4.61
N PHE A 188 -12.87 3.76 -3.77
CA PHE A 188 -12.38 3.25 -2.50
C PHE A 188 -13.31 3.60 -1.33
N MET A 189 -13.18 2.85 -0.24
CA MET A 189 -13.98 3.08 0.98
C MET A 189 -13.35 4.15 1.85
N THR A 190 -12.02 4.22 1.89
CA THR A 190 -11.28 5.31 2.50
C THR A 190 -10.37 5.95 1.47
N VAL A 191 -10.42 7.28 1.38
CA VAL A 191 -9.50 8.10 0.61
C VAL A 191 -9.02 9.24 1.51
N LEU A 192 -7.74 9.24 1.81
CA LEU A 192 -7.11 10.30 2.59
C LEU A 192 -6.04 10.99 1.75
N GLY A 193 -5.87 12.29 1.98
CA GLY A 193 -4.90 13.09 1.26
C GLY A 193 -4.33 14.22 2.12
N PRO A 194 -3.59 15.15 1.53
CA PRO A 194 -2.83 16.19 2.25
C PRO A 194 -3.65 17.11 3.14
N ASN A 195 -4.96 17.17 2.94
CA ASN A 195 -5.86 17.98 3.78
C ASN A 195 -6.31 17.23 5.05
N HIS A 196 -6.10 15.91 5.13
CA HIS A 196 -6.62 15.13 6.25
C HIS A 196 -5.80 15.33 7.53
N ASP A 197 -4.54 14.92 7.51
CA ASP A 197 -3.64 15.03 8.66
C ASP A 197 -2.16 15.08 8.23
N ARG A 198 -1.27 15.22 9.22
CA ARG A 198 0.18 15.30 8.97
C ARG A 198 0.76 14.02 8.36
N ALA A 199 0.20 12.85 8.65
CA ALA A 199 0.70 11.57 8.15
C ALA A 199 0.45 11.40 6.64
N HIS A 200 -0.56 12.08 6.09
CA HIS A 200 -0.95 11.99 4.68
C HIS A 200 -0.54 13.20 3.83
N ARG A 201 0.39 14.05 4.31
CA ARG A 201 0.78 15.28 3.60
C ARG A 201 1.52 15.08 2.29
N ASP A 202 2.07 13.89 2.04
CA ASP A 202 2.93 13.62 0.89
C ASP A 202 2.45 12.44 0.02
N HIS A 203 1.28 11.88 0.32
CA HIS A 203 0.69 10.79 -0.46
C HIS A 203 -0.83 10.76 -0.33
N PHE A 204 -1.47 10.03 -1.24
CA PHE A 204 -2.85 9.57 -1.11
C PHE A 204 -2.87 8.20 -0.50
N HIS A 205 -3.72 7.98 0.48
CA HIS A 205 -4.03 6.65 1.02
C HIS A 205 -5.38 6.19 0.49
N PHE A 206 -5.43 5.00 -0.08
CA PHE A 206 -6.63 4.35 -0.60
C PHE A 206 -6.82 3.00 0.08
N ASP A 207 -8.01 2.71 0.61
CA ASP A 207 -8.33 1.39 1.16
C ASP A 207 -9.79 0.98 0.91
N LEU A 208 -10.09 -0.30 1.19
CA LEU A 208 -11.42 -0.90 1.15
C LEU A 208 -11.87 -1.35 2.54
N ALA A 209 -11.60 -0.55 3.58
CA ALA A 209 -12.04 -0.83 4.94
C ALA A 209 -13.57 -0.79 5.08
N TRP A 210 -14.10 -1.62 5.95
CA TRP A 210 -15.51 -1.53 6.33
C TRP A 210 -15.71 -0.45 7.39
N HIS A 211 -16.53 0.54 7.05
CA HIS A 211 -16.96 1.60 7.95
C HIS A 211 -18.48 1.56 8.17
N GLY A 212 -18.91 1.94 9.38
CA GLY A 212 -20.33 1.85 9.74
C GLY A 212 -20.76 0.42 10.09
N ARG A 213 -22.05 0.23 10.32
CA ARG A 213 -22.62 -1.06 10.70
C ARG A 213 -22.73 -2.02 9.52
N ASP A 214 -22.96 -1.50 8.34
CA ASP A 214 -23.18 -2.21 7.08
C ASP A 214 -21.95 -2.24 6.15
N GLY A 215 -20.84 -1.62 6.57
CA GLY A 215 -19.63 -1.51 5.77
C GLY A 215 -19.74 -0.56 4.56
N GLN A 216 -20.84 0.23 4.45
CA GLN A 216 -21.09 1.07 3.28
C GLN A 216 -20.66 2.53 3.44
N LYS A 217 -20.31 2.94 4.65
CA LYS A 217 -19.89 4.34 4.91
C LYS A 217 -18.53 4.61 4.26
N ARG A 218 -18.47 5.63 3.42
CA ARG A 218 -17.20 6.10 2.81
C ARG A 218 -16.57 7.21 3.62
N VAL A 219 -15.24 7.24 3.64
CA VAL A 219 -14.42 8.28 4.24
C VAL A 219 -13.58 8.93 3.15
N CYS A 220 -13.84 10.19 2.84
CA CYS A 220 -13.14 10.95 1.81
C CYS A 220 -12.67 12.29 2.41
N LYS A 221 -11.35 12.46 2.65
CA LYS A 221 -10.77 13.62 3.35
C LYS A 221 -9.41 14.04 2.79
#